data_1352d0969671da6b628f63d7dd889b20
#
_entry.id   1352d0969671da6b628f63d7dd889b20
#
_cell.length_a   1.000
_cell.length_b   1.000
_cell.length_c   1.000
_cell.angle_alpha   90.00
_cell.angle_beta   90.00
_cell.angle_gamma   90.00
#
_symmetry.space_group_name_H-M   'P 1'
#
loop_
_entity.id
_entity.type
_entity.pdbx_description
1 polymer ?
#
loop_
_entity_poly.entity_id
_entity_poly.type
_entity_poly.pdbx_seq_one_letter_code
_entity_poly.pdbx_strand_id
1 'polypeptide(L)'
;MNFSSELLNKGNKTPAFSISIEGRDITTVLDNRLMGLTLTDNRGFEADQLDLELDDADGKIVLPRRGAVITLALGWKGQPLFPKGAFTVDEIEHTGAPDRLTIRARSADFRETLNTRREKSWHKTTVGEVVKEIAARHKLKMALGKDLSDKPVEHIDQTNESDGSFLMRLARQYGAIASVKNGNLLFIRQGQGKSATGKPLPVITITRKDGDSHRFTLADRGAYTGVIASWLHTREPAKKESTTVKRKRRTKKQKKEPEAKQGDYLVGTDENVLVLNRTYANRSNAERAAKMQWERLQRGVASFSLQLAEGRADFYTEMPVKVSGFKQPIDDAEWTITTLTHTVSPDNGFTTSLELEVRIDDFEME
;
A
#
# COMPACT_ATOMS: atom_id res chain seq x y z
N MET A 1 -43.36 -27.60 2.64
CA MET A 1 -42.23 -26.97 1.94
C MET A 1 -42.03 -25.60 2.54
N ASN A 2 -41.14 -25.52 3.51
CA ASN A 2 -40.77 -24.22 4.16
C ASN A 2 -39.75 -23.52 3.27
N PHE A 3 -40.19 -22.65 2.39
CA PHE A 3 -39.36 -21.67 1.76
C PHE A 3 -39.02 -20.61 2.79
N SER A 4 -37.82 -20.66 3.18
CA SER A 4 -37.12 -20.10 4.27
C SER A 4 -37.31 -18.59 4.44
N SER A 5 -37.56 -18.23 5.69
CA SER A 5 -37.43 -16.95 6.34
C SER A 5 -36.04 -16.27 6.14
N GLU A 6 -35.07 -16.91 5.53
CA GLU A 6 -33.73 -16.34 5.23
C GLU A 6 -33.76 -15.32 4.07
N LEU A 7 -34.70 -15.42 3.13
CA LEU A 7 -34.82 -14.43 2.05
C LEU A 7 -35.54 -13.14 2.47
N LEU A 8 -36.24 -13.16 3.59
CA LEU A 8 -36.94 -11.97 4.12
C LEU A 8 -36.11 -11.16 5.11
N ASN A 9 -34.94 -11.63 5.51
CA ASN A 9 -34.06 -10.96 6.46
C ASN A 9 -32.87 -10.23 5.82
N LYS A 10 -32.80 -10.08 4.52
CA LYS A 10 -32.00 -9.04 3.86
C LYS A 10 -32.77 -7.71 3.95
N GLY A 11 -32.98 -7.24 5.19
CA GLY A 11 -33.42 -5.88 5.43
C GLY A 11 -32.46 -4.93 4.70
N ASN A 12 -32.99 -3.94 3.98
CA ASN A 12 -32.21 -2.91 3.33
C ASN A 12 -31.16 -2.36 4.30
N LYS A 13 -29.92 -2.73 4.13
CA LYS A 13 -28.82 -2.21 4.94
C LYS A 13 -28.71 -0.72 4.65
N THR A 14 -28.87 0.10 5.67
CA THR A 14 -28.71 1.54 5.55
C THR A 14 -27.24 1.90 5.82
N PRO A 15 -26.57 2.59 4.92
CA PRO A 15 -25.23 3.13 5.18
C PRO A 15 -25.23 3.98 6.45
N ALA A 16 -24.14 3.94 7.18
CA ALA A 16 -23.94 4.81 8.35
C ALA A 16 -22.50 5.34 8.34
N PHE A 17 -22.36 6.59 8.71
CA PHE A 17 -21.08 7.25 8.86
C PHE A 17 -21.10 8.11 10.12
N SER A 18 -19.92 8.48 10.58
CA SER A 18 -19.72 9.50 11.59
C SER A 18 -18.64 10.45 11.13
N ILE A 19 -18.95 11.74 11.10
CA ILE A 19 -18.02 12.79 10.68
C ILE A 19 -17.92 13.82 11.78
N SER A 20 -16.68 14.15 12.19
CA SER A 20 -16.43 15.29 13.06
C SER A 20 -15.44 16.26 12.41
N ILE A 21 -15.59 17.55 12.66
CA ILE A 21 -14.64 18.61 12.27
C ILE A 21 -14.11 19.25 13.54
N GLU A 22 -12.79 19.33 13.68
CA GLU A 22 -12.13 19.88 14.87
C GLU A 22 -12.68 19.27 16.17
N GLY A 23 -13.00 17.97 16.17
CA GLY A 23 -13.55 17.23 17.31
C GLY A 23 -15.03 17.46 17.58
N ARG A 24 -15.73 18.28 16.77
CA ARG A 24 -17.18 18.48 16.88
C ARG A 24 -17.90 17.54 15.93
N ASP A 25 -18.77 16.72 16.45
CA ASP A 25 -19.64 15.86 15.64
C ASP A 25 -20.61 16.70 14.81
N ILE A 26 -20.59 16.51 13.50
CA ILE A 26 -21.45 17.17 12.52
C ILE A 26 -22.29 16.16 11.72
N THR A 27 -22.28 14.89 12.13
CA THR A 27 -22.94 13.80 11.41
C THR A 27 -24.40 14.11 11.11
N THR A 28 -25.16 14.55 12.11
CA THR A 28 -26.59 14.85 11.97
C THR A 28 -26.88 16.04 11.04
N VAL A 29 -25.94 16.99 10.94
CA VAL A 29 -26.07 18.13 10.05
C VAL A 29 -25.85 17.69 8.59
N LEU A 30 -24.94 16.72 8.38
CA LEU A 30 -24.58 16.23 7.06
C LEU A 30 -25.50 15.12 6.54
N ASP A 31 -26.19 14.37 7.42
CA ASP A 31 -26.98 13.19 7.08
C ASP A 31 -28.03 13.47 5.98
N ASN A 32 -28.69 14.64 6.06
CA ASN A 32 -29.70 15.06 5.09
C ASN A 32 -29.15 15.88 3.90
N ARG A 33 -27.84 16.15 3.86
CA ARG A 33 -27.17 16.98 2.86
C ARG A 33 -26.13 16.24 2.07
N LEU A 34 -25.77 15.03 2.48
CA LEU A 34 -24.74 14.26 1.84
C LEU A 34 -25.22 13.79 0.46
N MET A 35 -24.59 14.30 -0.60
CA MET A 35 -24.78 13.86 -1.98
C MET A 35 -23.80 12.75 -2.34
N GLY A 36 -22.57 12.81 -1.81
CA GLY A 36 -21.55 11.82 -2.02
C GLY A 36 -20.44 11.91 -1.00
N LEU A 37 -19.94 10.75 -0.60
CA LEU A 37 -18.72 10.59 0.18
C LEU A 37 -17.85 9.56 -0.52
N THR A 38 -16.62 9.94 -0.87
CA THR A 38 -15.64 9.03 -1.42
C THR A 38 -14.38 9.06 -0.55
N LEU A 39 -13.97 7.89 -0.09
CA LEU A 39 -12.72 7.71 0.62
C LEU A 39 -11.83 6.75 -0.16
N THR A 40 -10.67 7.22 -0.60
CA THR A 40 -9.62 6.40 -1.21
C THR A 40 -8.51 6.18 -0.20
N ASP A 41 -8.28 4.91 0.17
CA ASP A 41 -7.19 4.46 1.05
C ASP A 41 -6.08 3.86 0.17
N ASN A 42 -4.95 4.53 0.12
CA ASN A 42 -3.83 4.19 -0.73
C ASN A 42 -2.73 3.44 0.03
N ARG A 43 -2.03 2.58 -0.69
CA ARG A 43 -0.83 1.92 -0.18
C ARG A 43 0.35 2.90 -0.07
N GLY A 44 1.10 2.77 1.01
CA GLY A 44 2.40 3.46 1.14
C GLY A 44 2.27 4.93 1.53
N PHE A 45 3.13 5.76 0.94
CA PHE A 45 3.20 7.19 1.22
C PHE A 45 2.28 8.04 0.33
N GLU A 46 1.44 7.44 -0.47
CA GLU A 46 0.38 8.16 -1.14
C GLU A 46 -0.71 8.52 -0.10
N ALA A 47 -1.05 9.80 -0.04
CA ALA A 47 -2.02 10.27 0.94
C ALA A 47 -3.42 9.69 0.63
N ASP A 48 -4.08 9.20 1.66
CA ASP A 48 -5.49 8.85 1.55
C ASP A 48 -6.30 10.12 1.29
N GLN A 49 -7.33 10.02 0.47
CA GLN A 49 -8.15 11.16 0.06
C GLN A 49 -9.60 10.95 0.48
N LEU A 50 -10.17 11.98 1.09
CA LEU A 50 -11.58 12.06 1.45
C LEU A 50 -12.23 13.20 0.66
N ASP A 51 -13.24 12.87 -0.13
CA ASP A 51 -14.07 13.83 -0.86
C ASP A 51 -15.50 13.77 -0.31
N LEU A 52 -16.04 14.92 0.06
CA LEU A 52 -17.40 15.09 0.54
C LEU A 52 -18.13 16.05 -0.39
N GLU A 53 -19.25 15.61 -0.94
CA GLU A 53 -20.17 16.43 -1.74
C GLU A 53 -21.45 16.65 -0.96
N LEU A 54 -21.82 17.92 -0.75
CA LEU A 54 -22.93 18.33 0.08
C LEU A 54 -23.91 19.23 -0.71
N ASP A 55 -25.20 19.04 -0.49
CA ASP A 55 -26.24 19.94 -0.96
C ASP A 55 -26.27 21.21 -0.07
N ASP A 56 -26.02 22.35 -0.68
CA ASP A 56 -26.08 23.67 -0.04
C ASP A 56 -27.11 24.59 -0.70
N ALA A 57 -28.17 24.04 -1.30
CA ALA A 57 -29.20 24.80 -2.00
C ALA A 57 -29.89 25.87 -1.11
N ASP A 58 -29.82 25.73 0.21
CA ASP A 58 -30.33 26.73 1.15
C ASP A 58 -29.25 27.73 1.65
N GLY A 59 -28.00 27.57 1.21
CA GLY A 59 -26.88 28.47 1.54
C GLY A 59 -26.49 28.50 3.01
N LYS A 60 -26.83 27.45 3.79
CA LYS A 60 -26.62 27.45 5.26
C LYS A 60 -25.40 26.70 5.74
N ILE A 61 -24.67 26.01 4.86
CA ILE A 61 -23.47 25.30 5.26
C ILE A 61 -22.33 26.30 5.50
N VAL A 62 -21.83 26.33 6.72
CA VAL A 62 -20.65 27.13 7.05
C VAL A 62 -19.42 26.45 6.47
N LEU A 63 -18.69 27.16 5.61
CA LEU A 63 -17.45 26.65 4.99
C LEU A 63 -16.41 26.33 6.06
N PRO A 64 -15.86 25.10 6.09
CA PRO A 64 -14.77 24.79 7.00
C PRO A 64 -13.51 25.60 6.62
N ARG A 65 -12.62 25.82 7.57
CA ARG A 65 -11.33 26.45 7.27
C ARG A 65 -10.42 25.45 6.55
N ARG A 66 -9.62 25.91 5.62
CA ARG A 66 -8.49 25.14 5.10
C ARG A 66 -7.56 24.76 6.26
N GLY A 67 -7.11 23.52 6.30
CA GLY A 67 -6.35 22.98 7.41
C GLY A 67 -7.19 22.43 8.57
N ALA A 68 -8.53 22.57 8.53
CA ALA A 68 -9.40 21.91 9.51
C ALA A 68 -9.27 20.39 9.43
N VAL A 69 -9.34 19.72 10.58
CA VAL A 69 -9.20 18.26 10.64
C VAL A 69 -10.57 17.61 10.69
N ILE A 70 -10.84 16.76 9.71
CA ILE A 70 -12.04 15.91 9.62
C ILE A 70 -11.69 14.51 10.09
N THR A 71 -12.47 13.92 11.00
CA THR A 71 -12.40 12.47 11.30
C THR A 71 -13.59 11.75 10.71
N LEU A 72 -13.36 10.55 10.20
CA LEU A 72 -14.37 9.73 9.53
C LEU A 72 -14.42 8.34 10.13
N ALA A 73 -15.63 7.82 10.34
CA ALA A 73 -15.91 6.41 10.54
C ALA A 73 -17.05 5.98 9.60
N LEU A 74 -16.96 4.77 9.07
CA LEU A 74 -17.90 4.19 8.11
C LEU A 74 -18.46 2.86 8.59
N GLY A 75 -19.64 2.48 8.14
CA GLY A 75 -20.24 1.18 8.42
C GLY A 75 -21.70 1.11 8.02
N TRP A 76 -22.44 0.31 8.76
CA TRP A 76 -23.87 0.06 8.53
C TRP A 76 -24.67 0.40 9.77
N LYS A 77 -25.85 0.93 9.59
CA LYS A 77 -26.77 1.29 10.69
C LYS A 77 -27.04 0.09 11.59
N GLY A 78 -26.86 0.28 12.90
CA GLY A 78 -27.04 -0.79 13.89
C GLY A 78 -25.79 -1.67 14.10
N GLN A 79 -24.69 -1.38 13.42
CA GLN A 79 -23.39 -2.03 13.60
C GLN A 79 -22.34 -1.02 14.08
N PRO A 80 -21.23 -1.48 14.72
CA PRO A 80 -20.11 -0.61 15.04
C PRO A 80 -19.52 0.01 13.78
N LEU A 81 -19.23 1.31 13.82
CA LEU A 81 -18.55 2.00 12.73
C LEU A 81 -17.05 1.79 12.85
N PHE A 82 -16.40 1.63 11.69
CA PHE A 82 -14.96 1.47 11.58
C PHE A 82 -14.30 2.83 11.35
N PRO A 83 -13.40 3.27 12.26
CA PRO A 83 -12.67 4.53 12.08
C PRO A 83 -11.76 4.43 10.86
N LYS A 84 -11.81 5.48 10.02
CA LYS A 84 -11.01 5.57 8.79
C LYS A 84 -9.84 6.55 8.89
N GLY A 85 -9.74 7.27 9.99
CA GLY A 85 -8.64 8.18 10.26
C GLY A 85 -9.04 9.65 10.28
N ALA A 86 -8.03 10.50 10.23
CA ALA A 86 -8.15 11.94 10.25
C ALA A 86 -7.61 12.53 8.94
N PHE A 87 -8.33 13.51 8.39
CA PHE A 87 -8.05 14.14 7.11
C PHE A 87 -8.00 15.66 7.27
N THR A 88 -7.01 16.29 6.70
CA THR A 88 -6.87 17.75 6.70
C THR A 88 -7.50 18.33 5.44
N VAL A 89 -8.41 19.27 5.59
CA VAL A 89 -9.06 19.99 4.49
C VAL A 89 -8.02 20.79 3.71
N ASP A 90 -7.87 20.50 2.42
CA ASP A 90 -6.94 21.22 1.55
C ASP A 90 -7.65 22.02 0.44
N GLU A 91 -8.83 21.59 0.02
CA GLU A 91 -9.61 22.29 -1.00
C GLU A 91 -11.08 22.36 -0.62
N ILE A 92 -11.69 23.49 -0.89
CA ILE A 92 -13.12 23.73 -0.72
C ILE A 92 -13.60 24.39 -1.98
N GLU A 93 -14.59 23.79 -2.63
CA GLU A 93 -15.20 24.27 -3.86
C GLU A 93 -16.71 24.45 -3.64
N HIS A 94 -17.20 25.63 -3.96
CA HIS A 94 -18.64 25.92 -3.98
C HIS A 94 -19.09 26.22 -5.40
N THR A 95 -20.05 25.49 -5.88
CA THR A 95 -20.60 25.62 -7.25
C THR A 95 -22.10 25.77 -7.20
N GLY A 96 -22.68 26.41 -8.21
CA GLY A 96 -24.14 26.61 -8.33
C GLY A 96 -24.54 26.97 -9.76
N ALA A 97 -25.79 26.87 -10.17
CA ALA A 97 -26.99 26.39 -9.51
C ALA A 97 -27.37 24.99 -10.03
N PRO A 98 -27.84 24.05 -9.17
CA PRO A 98 -28.07 24.18 -7.75
C PRO A 98 -26.76 24.23 -6.95
N ASP A 99 -26.81 24.93 -5.79
CA ASP A 99 -25.62 25.16 -4.98
C ASP A 99 -25.15 23.86 -4.30
N ARG A 100 -23.84 23.59 -4.45
CA ARG A 100 -23.15 22.41 -3.91
C ARG A 100 -21.84 22.82 -3.28
N LEU A 101 -21.49 22.14 -2.20
CA LEU A 101 -20.22 22.28 -1.52
C LEU A 101 -19.43 21.00 -1.65
N THR A 102 -18.26 21.06 -2.24
CA THR A 102 -17.28 19.96 -2.29
C THR A 102 -16.12 20.26 -1.36
N ILE A 103 -15.86 19.36 -0.42
CA ILE A 103 -14.73 19.42 0.50
C ILE A 103 -13.77 18.29 0.17
N ARG A 104 -12.53 18.61 -0.20
CA ARG A 104 -11.47 17.65 -0.40
C ARG A 104 -10.48 17.73 0.73
N ALA A 105 -10.21 16.57 1.33
CA ALA A 105 -9.29 16.46 2.45
C ALA A 105 -8.35 15.27 2.24
N ARG A 106 -7.16 15.35 2.77
CA ARG A 106 -6.15 14.29 2.67
C ARG A 106 -5.68 13.89 4.04
N SER A 107 -5.22 12.63 4.18
CA SER A 107 -4.75 12.11 5.46
C SER A 107 -3.80 13.10 6.15
N ALA A 108 -4.13 13.44 7.40
CA ALA A 108 -3.57 14.55 8.16
C ALA A 108 -2.09 14.38 8.54
N ASP A 109 -1.61 13.14 8.62
CA ASP A 109 -0.33 12.80 9.25
C ASP A 109 0.91 13.16 8.42
N PHE A 110 0.75 13.78 7.22
CA PHE A 110 1.80 13.67 6.20
C PHE A 110 2.56 14.93 5.84
N ARG A 111 2.04 16.15 6.07
CA ARG A 111 2.44 17.17 5.13
C ARG A 111 3.56 18.12 5.53
N GLU A 112 3.70 18.50 6.79
CA GLU A 112 4.63 19.59 7.09
C GLU A 112 6.04 19.11 7.42
N THR A 113 6.18 18.08 8.21
CA THR A 113 7.50 17.70 8.74
C THR A 113 8.23 16.66 7.90
N LEU A 114 7.51 15.67 7.32
CA LEU A 114 8.12 14.59 6.53
C LEU A 114 8.61 15.06 5.15
N ASN A 115 8.12 16.19 4.66
CA ASN A 115 8.53 16.76 3.36
C ASN A 115 9.71 17.71 3.47
N THR A 116 10.17 18.05 4.67
CA THR A 116 11.37 18.87 4.85
C THR A 116 12.60 18.14 4.35
N ARG A 117 13.34 18.75 3.42
CA ARG A 117 14.59 18.22 2.89
C ARG A 117 15.69 18.28 3.92
N ARG A 118 16.51 17.24 3.96
CA ARG A 118 17.59 17.07 4.93
C ARG A 118 18.82 16.48 4.27
N GLU A 119 19.94 16.63 4.99
CA GLU A 119 21.20 15.98 4.67
C GLU A 119 21.63 15.16 5.88
N LYS A 120 21.79 13.86 5.68
CA LYS A 120 22.27 12.94 6.70
C LYS A 120 22.86 11.69 6.08
N SER A 121 23.93 11.17 6.67
CA SER A 121 24.55 9.90 6.35
C SER A 121 24.39 8.92 7.50
N TRP A 122 24.04 7.68 7.16
CA TRP A 122 24.05 6.56 8.10
C TRP A 122 25.12 5.56 7.69
N HIS A 123 25.90 5.10 8.67
CA HIS A 123 26.99 4.18 8.47
C HIS A 123 26.90 3.03 9.48
N LYS A 124 27.14 1.78 9.04
CA LYS A 124 27.20 0.59 9.89
C LYS A 124 26.07 0.51 10.92
N THR A 125 24.85 0.69 10.46
CA THR A 125 23.61 0.70 11.25
C THR A 125 22.62 -0.36 10.73
N THR A 126 21.41 -0.37 11.26
CA THR A 126 20.32 -1.24 10.80
C THR A 126 19.17 -0.42 10.24
N VAL A 127 18.33 -1.07 9.43
CA VAL A 127 17.06 -0.46 8.95
C VAL A 127 16.22 -0.02 10.14
N GLY A 128 16.19 -0.83 11.21
CA GLY A 128 15.44 -0.52 12.42
C GLY A 128 15.88 0.78 13.09
N GLU A 129 17.18 1.00 13.22
CA GLU A 129 17.71 2.23 13.83
C GLU A 129 17.40 3.47 12.97
N VAL A 130 17.55 3.34 11.64
CA VAL A 130 17.22 4.42 10.70
C VAL A 130 15.74 4.81 10.80
N VAL A 131 14.83 3.82 10.73
CA VAL A 131 13.39 4.05 10.81
C VAL A 131 12.99 4.60 12.17
N LYS A 132 13.57 4.08 13.26
CA LYS A 132 13.35 4.55 14.64
C LYS A 132 13.72 6.01 14.81
N GLU A 133 14.87 6.42 14.30
CA GLU A 133 15.33 7.80 14.38
C GLU A 133 14.37 8.75 13.65
N ILE A 134 13.96 8.38 12.43
CA ILE A 134 13.01 9.19 11.66
C ILE A 134 11.65 9.24 12.36
N ALA A 135 11.13 8.12 12.85
CA ALA A 135 9.88 8.09 13.61
C ALA A 135 9.91 9.02 14.83
N ALA A 136 11.00 8.97 15.61
CA ALA A 136 11.19 9.84 16.78
C ALA A 136 11.22 11.32 16.40
N ARG A 137 11.89 11.68 15.30
CA ARG A 137 11.96 13.06 14.79
C ARG A 137 10.58 13.64 14.50
N HIS A 138 9.67 12.81 13.98
CA HIS A 138 8.31 13.21 13.64
C HIS A 138 7.27 12.88 14.73
N LYS A 139 7.73 12.46 15.93
CA LYS A 139 6.85 12.07 17.06
C LYS A 139 5.85 10.96 16.68
N LEU A 140 6.24 10.08 15.75
CA LEU A 140 5.45 8.94 15.31
C LEU A 140 5.82 7.68 16.11
N LYS A 141 4.85 6.82 16.35
CA LYS A 141 5.11 5.50 16.88
C LYS A 141 5.66 4.60 15.76
N MET A 142 6.73 3.88 16.02
CA MET A 142 7.31 2.97 15.03
C MET A 142 6.57 1.64 15.00
N ALA A 143 6.13 1.23 13.80
CA ALA A 143 5.57 -0.09 13.51
C ALA A 143 6.40 -0.76 12.41
N LEU A 144 7.46 -1.47 12.83
CA LEU A 144 8.48 -2.05 11.96
C LEU A 144 8.35 -3.57 11.91
N GLY A 145 8.39 -4.14 10.70
CA GLY A 145 8.42 -5.59 10.50
C GLY A 145 9.67 -6.22 11.11
N LYS A 146 9.50 -7.28 11.90
CA LYS A 146 10.61 -7.95 12.61
C LYS A 146 11.71 -8.45 11.67
N ASP A 147 11.35 -8.90 10.49
CA ASP A 147 12.26 -9.38 9.44
C ASP A 147 13.10 -8.27 8.80
N LEU A 148 12.74 -7.02 9.00
CA LEU A 148 13.41 -5.82 8.47
C LEU A 148 14.28 -5.12 9.51
N SER A 149 13.97 -5.26 10.80
CA SER A 149 14.63 -4.53 11.89
C SER A 149 16.16 -4.67 11.87
N ASP A 150 16.65 -5.90 11.77
CA ASP A 150 18.06 -6.23 11.89
C ASP A 150 18.82 -6.24 10.55
N LYS A 151 18.15 -5.79 9.46
CA LYS A 151 18.80 -5.72 8.14
C LYS A 151 19.91 -4.69 8.16
N PRO A 152 21.15 -5.08 7.82
CA PRO A 152 22.29 -4.17 7.89
C PRO A 152 22.22 -3.07 6.82
N VAL A 153 22.58 -1.87 7.22
CA VAL A 153 22.80 -0.70 6.37
C VAL A 153 24.28 -0.31 6.50
N GLU A 154 25.12 -0.74 5.56
CA GLU A 154 26.55 -0.42 5.53
C GLU A 154 26.77 1.10 5.40
N HIS A 155 26.08 1.70 4.44
CA HIS A 155 26.12 3.13 4.17
C HIS A 155 24.93 3.54 3.32
N ILE A 156 24.26 4.62 3.73
CA ILE A 156 23.20 5.26 2.97
C ILE A 156 23.17 6.75 3.28
N ASP A 157 23.06 7.56 2.24
CA ASP A 157 22.96 9.01 2.34
C ASP A 157 21.55 9.48 2.01
N GLN A 158 21.09 10.43 2.79
CA GLN A 158 19.97 11.31 2.48
C GLN A 158 20.56 12.65 2.07
N THR A 159 20.56 12.97 0.77
CA THR A 159 21.16 14.17 0.22
C THR A 159 20.08 15.04 -0.38
N ASN A 160 19.81 16.18 0.25
CA ASN A 160 18.74 17.11 -0.15
C ASN A 160 17.41 16.41 -0.41
N GLU A 161 17.12 15.38 0.37
CA GLU A 161 15.97 14.49 0.23
C GLU A 161 15.09 14.59 1.48
N SER A 162 13.76 14.58 1.30
CA SER A 162 12.83 14.57 2.44
C SER A 162 12.82 13.22 3.16
N ASP A 163 12.45 13.21 4.44
CA ASP A 163 12.36 11.97 5.22
C ASP A 163 11.35 10.98 4.60
N GLY A 164 10.24 11.48 4.06
CA GLY A 164 9.26 10.64 3.33
C GLY A 164 9.85 10.00 2.08
N SER A 165 10.53 10.78 1.21
CA SER A 165 11.18 10.26 0.00
C SER A 165 12.31 9.28 0.35
N PHE A 166 13.09 9.59 1.39
CA PHE A 166 14.14 8.70 1.86
C PHE A 166 13.59 7.36 2.36
N LEU A 167 12.52 7.37 3.17
CA LEU A 167 11.87 6.16 3.65
C LEU A 167 11.30 5.32 2.49
N MET A 168 10.70 5.96 1.48
CA MET A 168 10.23 5.26 0.27
C MET A 168 11.39 4.60 -0.48
N ARG A 169 12.51 5.31 -0.62
CA ARG A 169 13.71 4.76 -1.28
C ARG A 169 14.30 3.61 -0.48
N LEU A 170 14.39 3.75 0.84
CA LEU A 170 14.84 2.68 1.74
C LEU A 170 13.91 1.47 1.65
N ALA A 171 12.59 1.69 1.71
CA ALA A 171 11.59 0.64 1.60
C ALA A 171 11.74 -0.15 0.29
N ARG A 172 11.89 0.54 -0.85
CA ARG A 172 12.12 -0.11 -2.16
C ARG A 172 13.37 -1.00 -2.17
N GLN A 173 14.44 -0.61 -1.46
CA GLN A 173 15.67 -1.40 -1.40
C GLN A 173 15.51 -2.70 -0.61
N TYR A 174 14.54 -2.78 0.28
CA TYR A 174 14.30 -3.93 1.15
C TYR A 174 12.99 -4.67 0.84
N GLY A 175 12.28 -4.33 -0.26
CA GLY A 175 10.98 -4.91 -0.61
C GLY A 175 9.92 -4.63 0.46
N ALA A 176 10.01 -3.45 1.06
CA ALA A 176 9.11 -2.99 2.11
C ALA A 176 8.19 -1.89 1.58
N ILE A 177 7.17 -1.60 2.37
CA ILE A 177 6.32 -0.44 2.26
C ILE A 177 6.57 0.44 3.48
N ALA A 178 6.75 1.73 3.25
CA ALA A 178 6.72 2.74 4.26
C ALA A 178 5.43 3.55 4.14
N SER A 179 4.75 3.80 5.25
CA SER A 179 3.52 4.59 5.30
C SER A 179 3.35 5.20 6.69
N VAL A 180 2.59 6.27 6.79
CA VAL A 180 2.14 6.78 8.09
C VAL A 180 0.63 6.65 8.17
N LYS A 181 0.14 5.94 9.16
CA LYS A 181 -1.29 5.73 9.40
C LYS A 181 -1.58 5.86 10.91
N ASN A 182 -2.54 6.69 11.26
CA ASN A 182 -3.00 6.88 12.65
C ASN A 182 -1.84 7.17 13.64
N GLY A 183 -0.92 8.07 13.29
CA GLY A 183 0.22 8.44 14.14
C GLY A 183 1.31 7.36 14.26
N ASN A 184 1.28 6.34 13.40
CA ASN A 184 2.32 5.30 13.35
C ASN A 184 3.09 5.37 12.03
N LEU A 185 4.42 5.32 12.10
CA LEU A 185 5.27 5.07 10.96
C LEU A 185 5.36 3.56 10.74
N LEU A 186 4.68 3.08 9.73
CA LEU A 186 4.69 1.69 9.29
C LEU A 186 5.89 1.46 8.36
N PHE A 187 6.65 0.41 8.60
CA PHE A 187 7.69 -0.06 7.69
C PHE A 187 7.66 -1.59 7.69
N ILE A 188 6.92 -2.15 6.75
CA ILE A 188 6.60 -3.58 6.71
C ILE A 188 6.93 -4.16 5.34
N ARG A 189 7.18 -5.47 5.28
CA ARG A 189 7.40 -6.15 4.00
C ARG A 189 6.11 -6.20 3.21
N GLN A 190 6.19 -5.86 1.92
CA GLN A 190 5.08 -5.81 1.00
C GLN A 190 4.49 -7.21 0.73
N GLY A 191 3.16 -7.33 0.69
CA GLY A 191 2.45 -8.51 0.22
C GLY A 191 2.56 -9.77 1.09
N GLN A 192 3.14 -9.71 2.30
CA GLN A 192 3.26 -10.88 3.17
C GLN A 192 2.02 -11.20 4.01
N GLY A 193 1.00 -10.37 3.96
CA GLY A 193 -0.20 -10.57 4.78
C GLY A 193 0.09 -10.65 6.29
N LYS A 194 1.10 -9.91 6.77
CA LYS A 194 1.49 -9.86 8.19
C LYS A 194 1.49 -8.44 8.71
N SER A 195 1.08 -8.30 9.96
CA SER A 195 1.21 -7.04 10.70
C SER A 195 2.69 -6.72 11.02
N ALA A 196 2.97 -5.49 11.45
CA ALA A 196 4.30 -5.09 11.92
C ALA A 196 4.82 -5.97 13.07
N THR A 197 3.92 -6.54 13.90
CA THR A 197 4.29 -7.48 14.97
C THR A 197 4.56 -8.90 14.48
N GLY A 198 4.40 -9.16 13.17
CA GLY A 198 4.58 -10.47 12.54
C GLY A 198 3.36 -11.40 12.65
N LYS A 199 2.24 -10.93 13.20
CA LYS A 199 1.00 -11.71 13.23
C LYS A 199 0.38 -11.74 11.83
N PRO A 200 -0.13 -12.89 11.36
CA PRO A 200 -0.85 -12.95 10.09
C PRO A 200 -2.08 -12.03 10.14
N LEU A 201 -2.31 -11.32 9.05
CA LEU A 201 -3.54 -10.55 8.84
C LEU A 201 -4.68 -11.52 8.49
N PRO A 202 -5.93 -11.19 8.85
CA PRO A 202 -7.06 -12.01 8.47
C PRO A 202 -7.15 -12.09 6.94
N VAL A 203 -7.35 -13.30 6.42
CA VAL A 203 -7.59 -13.52 4.99
C VAL A 203 -9.05 -13.22 4.69
N ILE A 204 -9.28 -12.31 3.75
CA ILE A 204 -10.62 -11.99 3.28
C ILE A 204 -10.99 -12.99 2.20
N THR A 205 -12.21 -13.55 2.26
CA THR A 205 -12.76 -14.34 1.17
C THR A 205 -13.84 -13.54 0.47
N ILE A 206 -13.71 -13.41 -0.87
CA ILE A 206 -14.67 -12.71 -1.73
C ILE A 206 -15.13 -13.67 -2.81
N THR A 207 -16.44 -13.82 -2.97
CA THR A 207 -17.02 -14.60 -4.04
C THR A 207 -17.49 -13.69 -5.17
N ARG A 208 -17.64 -14.22 -6.38
CA ARG A 208 -18.18 -13.45 -7.50
C ARG A 208 -19.57 -12.84 -7.22
N LYS A 209 -20.34 -13.45 -6.31
CA LYS A 209 -21.68 -12.97 -5.93
C LYS A 209 -21.65 -11.73 -5.05
N ASP A 210 -20.50 -11.43 -4.41
CA ASP A 210 -20.32 -10.26 -3.55
C ASP A 210 -20.02 -9.00 -4.37
N GLY A 211 -19.69 -9.15 -5.66
CA GLY A 211 -19.29 -8.07 -6.55
C GLY A 211 -20.29 -7.77 -7.66
N ASP A 212 -20.39 -6.48 -8.03
CA ASP A 212 -21.17 -6.02 -9.18
C ASP A 212 -20.36 -6.11 -10.47
N SER A 213 -19.11 -5.68 -10.43
CA SER A 213 -18.22 -5.66 -11.58
C SER A 213 -16.80 -6.06 -11.22
N HIS A 214 -16.09 -6.61 -12.19
CA HIS A 214 -14.68 -6.96 -12.00
C HIS A 214 -13.91 -6.80 -13.30
N ARG A 215 -12.61 -6.59 -13.18
CA ARG A 215 -11.67 -6.54 -14.29
C ARG A 215 -10.39 -7.25 -13.90
N PHE A 216 -10.02 -8.25 -14.67
CA PHE A 216 -8.73 -8.93 -14.59
C PHE A 216 -7.88 -8.51 -15.77
N THR A 217 -6.66 -8.12 -15.52
CA THR A 217 -5.69 -7.78 -16.55
C THR A 217 -4.42 -8.58 -16.32
N LEU A 218 -4.04 -9.37 -17.31
CA LEU A 218 -2.75 -10.00 -17.38
C LEU A 218 -1.95 -9.23 -18.45
N ALA A 219 -0.86 -8.60 -18.05
CA ALA A 219 -0.04 -7.82 -18.94
C ALA A 219 1.39 -8.35 -18.90
N ASP A 220 1.89 -8.75 -20.05
CA ASP A 220 3.31 -8.99 -20.24
C ASP A 220 4.04 -7.64 -20.30
N ARG A 221 4.27 -7.05 -19.13
CA ARG A 221 4.96 -5.76 -19.01
C ARG A 221 6.45 -5.93 -19.15
N GLY A 222 6.88 -6.20 -20.38
CA GLY A 222 8.28 -6.10 -20.76
C GLY A 222 9.02 -7.40 -20.75
N ALA A 223 8.38 -8.53 -21.01
CA ALA A 223 9.01 -9.81 -21.38
C ALA A 223 10.40 -10.11 -20.77
N TYR A 224 10.73 -9.46 -19.62
CA TYR A 224 11.98 -9.72 -18.93
C TYR A 224 11.89 -11.07 -18.22
N THR A 225 12.77 -11.97 -18.61
CA THR A 225 12.88 -13.31 -18.01
C THR A 225 13.90 -13.35 -16.88
N GLY A 226 14.60 -12.23 -16.63
CA GLY A 226 15.57 -12.12 -15.56
C GLY A 226 15.97 -10.68 -15.27
N VAL A 227 16.72 -10.48 -14.18
CA VAL A 227 17.31 -9.21 -13.77
C VAL A 227 18.78 -9.39 -13.45
N ILE A 228 19.64 -8.55 -14.01
CA ILE A 228 21.08 -8.50 -13.72
C ILE A 228 21.40 -7.25 -12.92
N ALA A 229 22.17 -7.42 -11.84
CA ALA A 229 22.78 -6.35 -11.08
C ALA A 229 24.29 -6.55 -10.96
N SER A 230 25.06 -5.53 -11.31
CA SER A 230 26.52 -5.55 -11.25
C SER A 230 27.02 -5.02 -9.90
N TRP A 231 28.12 -5.58 -9.39
CA TRP A 231 28.79 -5.05 -8.20
C TRP A 231 30.30 -4.88 -8.41
N LEU A 232 30.86 -3.94 -7.69
CA LEU A 232 32.28 -3.68 -7.64
C LEU A 232 32.68 -3.26 -6.23
N HIS A 233 33.58 -4.02 -5.60
CA HIS A 233 34.17 -3.64 -4.33
C HIS A 233 35.07 -2.40 -4.51
N THR A 234 34.56 -1.23 -4.19
CA THR A 234 35.26 0.06 -4.40
C THR A 234 36.49 0.23 -3.51
N ARG A 235 36.59 -0.50 -2.38
CA ARG A 235 37.76 -0.44 -1.47
C ARG A 235 38.96 -1.25 -1.95
N GLU A 236 38.75 -2.19 -2.87
CA GLU A 236 39.81 -3.01 -3.49
C GLU A 236 39.44 -3.34 -4.94
N PRO A 237 39.66 -2.44 -5.92
CA PRO A 237 39.38 -2.69 -7.31
C PRO A 237 40.33 -3.78 -7.84
N ALA A 238 39.86 -4.97 -8.09
CA ALA A 238 40.57 -6.03 -8.74
C ALA A 238 39.89 -6.41 -10.06
N LYS A 239 40.66 -6.99 -11.00
CA LYS A 239 40.27 -7.39 -12.38
C LYS A 239 38.86 -8.02 -12.43
N LYS A 240 38.08 -7.64 -13.47
CA LYS A 240 36.78 -8.22 -13.78
C LYS A 240 36.87 -9.73 -13.95
N GLU A 241 36.21 -10.48 -13.08
CA GLU A 241 35.81 -11.85 -13.33
C GLU A 241 34.28 -11.87 -13.46
N SER A 242 33.80 -12.16 -14.66
CA SER A 242 32.36 -12.35 -14.88
C SER A 242 31.96 -13.73 -14.35
N THR A 243 31.29 -13.78 -13.22
CA THR A 243 30.75 -15.03 -12.71
C THR A 243 29.24 -14.97 -12.80
N THR A 244 28.68 -15.55 -13.84
CA THR A 244 27.22 -15.75 -13.96
C THR A 244 26.81 -16.86 -13.00
N VAL A 245 26.13 -16.52 -11.91
CA VAL A 245 25.68 -17.51 -10.93
C VAL A 245 24.28 -17.98 -11.31
N LYS A 246 24.19 -19.10 -12.01
CA LYS A 246 22.93 -19.82 -12.25
C LYS A 246 22.43 -20.42 -10.93
N ARG A 247 21.14 -20.31 -10.65
CA ARG A 247 20.49 -20.90 -9.47
C ARG A 247 20.69 -22.43 -9.46
N LYS A 248 21.59 -22.95 -8.62
CA LYS A 248 21.73 -24.39 -8.39
C LYS A 248 20.78 -24.86 -7.28
N ARG A 249 20.04 -25.94 -7.55
CA ARG A 249 19.29 -26.75 -6.57
C ARG A 249 20.19 -27.07 -5.35
N ARG A 250 19.61 -26.97 -4.14
CA ARG A 250 20.30 -27.28 -2.88
C ARG A 250 20.87 -28.69 -2.90
N THR A 251 22.17 -28.81 -2.99
CA THR A 251 22.91 -30.01 -2.64
C THR A 251 24.21 -29.62 -1.94
N LYS A 252 24.37 -30.17 -0.73
CA LYS A 252 25.56 -30.32 0.13
C LYS A 252 26.48 -29.10 0.37
N LYS A 253 26.80 -28.89 1.66
CA LYS A 253 27.82 -27.97 2.17
C LYS A 253 29.10 -28.02 1.33
N GLN A 254 29.37 -26.96 0.57
CA GLN A 254 30.67 -26.71 -0.04
C GLN A 254 31.46 -25.70 0.80
N LYS A 255 32.76 -25.89 0.88
CA LYS A 255 33.74 -24.96 1.47
C LYS A 255 33.53 -23.56 0.88
N LYS A 256 33.55 -22.53 1.76
CA LYS A 256 33.49 -21.13 1.32
C LYS A 256 34.69 -20.83 0.43
N GLU A 257 34.43 -20.67 -0.86
CA GLU A 257 35.39 -20.04 -1.78
C GLU A 257 35.51 -18.55 -1.44
N PRO A 258 36.69 -17.94 -1.68
CA PRO A 258 36.86 -16.50 -1.46
C PRO A 258 35.86 -15.71 -2.30
N GLU A 259 35.23 -14.75 -1.69
CA GLU A 259 34.18 -13.94 -2.32
C GLU A 259 34.76 -13.11 -3.47
N ALA A 260 34.18 -13.23 -4.68
CA ALA A 260 34.60 -12.45 -5.82
C ALA A 260 34.49 -10.95 -5.57
N LYS A 261 35.52 -10.16 -5.93
CA LYS A 261 35.59 -8.71 -5.68
C LYS A 261 34.71 -7.89 -6.63
N GLN A 262 34.29 -8.49 -7.75
CA GLN A 262 33.39 -7.88 -8.72
C GLN A 262 32.65 -8.96 -9.51
N GLY A 263 31.47 -8.68 -10.03
CA GLY A 263 30.69 -9.60 -10.87
C GLY A 263 29.27 -9.11 -11.11
N ASP A 264 28.50 -9.98 -11.76
CA ASP A 264 27.10 -9.75 -12.06
C ASP A 264 26.24 -10.82 -11.38
N TYR A 265 25.15 -10.41 -10.76
CA TYR A 265 24.16 -11.29 -10.17
C TYR A 265 22.94 -11.34 -11.07
N LEU A 266 22.58 -12.54 -11.54
CA LEU A 266 21.38 -12.80 -12.33
C LEU A 266 20.35 -13.52 -11.46
N VAL A 267 19.10 -13.04 -11.50
CA VAL A 267 17.91 -13.73 -11.02
C VAL A 267 16.97 -13.97 -12.20
N GLY A 268 16.38 -15.17 -12.31
CA GLY A 268 15.58 -15.58 -13.47
C GLY A 268 16.43 -16.28 -14.54
N THR A 269 16.00 -16.21 -15.80
CA THR A 269 16.73 -16.74 -16.96
C THR A 269 17.52 -15.65 -17.69
N ASP A 270 18.39 -16.02 -18.62
CA ASP A 270 19.29 -15.12 -19.33
C ASP A 270 18.80 -14.75 -20.75
N GLU A 271 17.53 -15.03 -21.09
CA GLU A 271 17.03 -14.81 -22.45
C GLU A 271 16.70 -13.35 -22.74
N ASN A 272 15.93 -12.71 -21.86
CA ASN A 272 15.59 -11.28 -21.99
C ASN A 272 15.75 -10.60 -20.62
N VAL A 273 16.88 -10.00 -20.36
CA VAL A 273 17.29 -9.58 -19.03
C VAL A 273 17.24 -8.07 -18.87
N LEU A 274 16.58 -7.61 -17.79
CA LEU A 274 16.68 -6.22 -17.34
C LEU A 274 18.02 -6.00 -16.62
N VAL A 275 18.89 -5.20 -17.20
CA VAL A 275 20.16 -4.81 -16.57
C VAL A 275 19.93 -3.55 -15.72
N LEU A 276 20.25 -3.64 -14.42
CA LEU A 276 20.19 -2.47 -13.54
C LEU A 276 21.36 -1.53 -13.82
N ASN A 277 21.06 -0.29 -14.20
CA ASN A 277 22.05 0.72 -14.60
C ASN A 277 23.00 1.18 -13.47
N ARG A 278 22.84 0.63 -12.26
CA ARG A 278 23.64 0.99 -11.09
C ARG A 278 24.56 -0.14 -10.69
N THR A 279 25.86 0.17 -10.55
CA THR A 279 26.84 -0.75 -9.94
C THR A 279 26.76 -0.65 -8.41
N TYR A 280 26.64 -1.78 -7.74
CA TYR A 280 26.52 -1.88 -6.28
C TYR A 280 27.87 -2.08 -5.61
N ALA A 281 28.03 -1.58 -4.37
CA ALA A 281 29.29 -1.63 -3.65
C ALA A 281 29.74 -3.03 -3.23
N ASN A 282 28.84 -4.01 -3.20
CA ASN A 282 29.14 -5.40 -2.87
C ASN A 282 28.08 -6.35 -3.47
N ARG A 283 28.41 -7.64 -3.48
CA ARG A 283 27.55 -8.71 -4.02
C ARG A 283 26.17 -8.76 -3.34
N SER A 284 26.13 -8.65 -2.01
CA SER A 284 24.86 -8.77 -1.27
C SER A 284 23.88 -7.64 -1.60
N ASN A 285 24.39 -6.44 -1.87
CA ASN A 285 23.57 -5.31 -2.31
C ASN A 285 23.06 -5.50 -3.75
N ALA A 286 23.88 -6.03 -4.66
CA ALA A 286 23.47 -6.35 -6.03
C ALA A 286 22.43 -7.46 -6.04
N GLU A 287 22.66 -8.54 -5.28
CA GLU A 287 21.71 -9.65 -5.14
C GLU A 287 20.36 -9.18 -4.63
N ARG A 288 20.34 -8.37 -3.57
CA ARG A 288 19.12 -7.80 -3.01
C ARG A 288 18.39 -6.94 -4.03
N ALA A 289 19.12 -6.04 -4.72
CA ALA A 289 18.53 -5.16 -5.72
C ALA A 289 17.93 -5.93 -6.90
N ALA A 290 18.63 -6.95 -7.41
CA ALA A 290 18.15 -7.81 -8.48
C ALA A 290 16.87 -8.56 -8.04
N LYS A 291 16.87 -9.17 -6.85
CA LYS A 291 15.71 -9.86 -6.30
C LYS A 291 14.51 -8.93 -6.12
N MET A 292 14.71 -7.74 -5.52
CA MET A 292 13.63 -6.76 -5.31
C MET A 292 13.04 -6.25 -6.63
N GLN A 293 13.88 -6.03 -7.64
CA GLN A 293 13.41 -5.63 -8.95
C GLN A 293 12.65 -6.77 -9.66
N TRP A 294 13.16 -7.99 -9.54
CA TRP A 294 12.48 -9.18 -10.08
C TRP A 294 11.11 -9.38 -9.45
N GLU A 295 11.01 -9.36 -8.11
CA GLU A 295 9.74 -9.43 -7.39
C GLU A 295 8.77 -8.32 -7.82
N ARG A 296 9.28 -7.11 -8.09
CA ARG A 296 8.47 -6.00 -8.58
C ARG A 296 7.92 -6.24 -9.99
N LEU A 297 8.72 -6.81 -10.89
CA LEU A 297 8.28 -7.19 -12.24
C LEU A 297 7.18 -8.24 -12.15
N GLN A 298 7.37 -9.26 -11.32
CA GLN A 298 6.42 -10.35 -11.12
C GLN A 298 5.07 -9.84 -10.59
N ARG A 299 5.06 -8.93 -9.59
CA ARG A 299 3.82 -8.31 -9.07
C ARG A 299 3.05 -7.53 -10.13
N GLY A 300 3.74 -6.91 -11.07
CA GLY A 300 3.12 -6.11 -12.14
C GLY A 300 2.47 -6.92 -13.26
N VAL A 301 2.63 -8.24 -13.28
CA VAL A 301 2.13 -9.12 -14.35
C VAL A 301 0.60 -9.23 -14.32
N ALA A 302 -0.01 -9.35 -13.14
CA ALA A 302 -1.45 -9.47 -13.01
C ALA A 302 -2.03 -8.40 -12.07
N SER A 303 -3.13 -7.80 -12.48
CA SER A 303 -3.96 -6.92 -11.64
C SER A 303 -5.42 -7.35 -11.71
N PHE A 304 -6.08 -7.27 -10.57
CA PHE A 304 -7.50 -7.60 -10.46
C PHE A 304 -8.23 -6.48 -9.74
N SER A 305 -9.24 -5.89 -10.35
CA SER A 305 -10.12 -4.92 -9.72
C SER A 305 -11.51 -5.49 -9.56
N LEU A 306 -12.13 -5.17 -8.45
CA LEU A 306 -13.43 -5.68 -8.06
C LEU A 306 -14.22 -4.61 -7.34
N GLN A 307 -15.45 -4.36 -7.77
CA GLN A 307 -16.41 -3.54 -7.05
C GLN A 307 -17.36 -4.44 -6.28
N LEU A 308 -17.43 -4.25 -4.97
CA LEU A 308 -18.36 -4.94 -4.09
C LEU A 308 -19.71 -4.24 -4.08
N ALA A 309 -20.78 -5.00 -4.16
CA ALA A 309 -22.15 -4.50 -4.06
C ALA A 309 -22.46 -3.91 -2.68
N GLU A 310 -21.88 -4.53 -1.62
CA GLU A 310 -21.98 -4.05 -0.24
C GLU A 310 -20.64 -3.52 0.25
N GLY A 311 -20.61 -2.32 0.81
CA GLY A 311 -19.42 -1.70 1.36
C GLY A 311 -18.85 -2.46 2.56
N ARG A 312 -17.53 -2.63 2.58
CA ARG A 312 -16.77 -3.34 3.61
C ARG A 312 -15.82 -2.38 4.31
N ALA A 313 -16.37 -1.66 5.29
CA ALA A 313 -15.60 -0.69 6.07
C ALA A 313 -14.48 -1.31 6.91
N ASP A 314 -14.49 -2.62 7.14
CA ASP A 314 -13.48 -3.37 7.87
C ASP A 314 -12.20 -3.65 7.04
N PHE A 315 -12.21 -3.36 5.72
CA PHE A 315 -11.07 -3.59 4.86
C PHE A 315 -10.04 -2.45 4.92
N TYR A 316 -8.77 -2.79 4.71
CA TYR A 316 -7.64 -1.86 4.60
C TYR A 316 -6.57 -2.41 3.67
N THR A 317 -5.65 -1.58 3.23
CA THR A 317 -4.54 -1.95 2.35
C THR A 317 -3.63 -3.01 2.99
N GLU A 318 -2.96 -3.84 2.18
CA GLU A 318 -2.11 -4.99 2.58
C GLU A 318 -2.87 -6.22 3.12
N MET A 319 -4.21 -6.19 3.21
CA MET A 319 -4.95 -7.40 3.57
C MET A 319 -4.86 -8.44 2.45
N PRO A 320 -4.60 -9.73 2.81
CA PRO A 320 -4.65 -10.83 1.86
C PRO A 320 -6.10 -11.17 1.50
N VAL A 321 -6.34 -11.43 0.23
CA VAL A 321 -7.66 -11.74 -0.32
C VAL A 321 -7.60 -13.05 -1.10
N LYS A 322 -8.56 -13.92 -0.84
CA LYS A 322 -8.89 -15.09 -1.69
C LYS A 322 -10.20 -14.82 -2.40
N VAL A 323 -10.20 -15.03 -3.70
CA VAL A 323 -11.41 -14.89 -4.51
C VAL A 323 -11.88 -16.22 -5.02
N SER A 324 -13.16 -16.34 -5.36
CA SER A 324 -13.71 -17.57 -5.92
C SER A 324 -14.92 -17.32 -6.81
N GLY A 325 -15.12 -18.23 -7.79
CA GLY A 325 -16.23 -18.17 -8.73
C GLY A 325 -15.94 -17.32 -9.97
N PHE A 326 -14.68 -17.00 -10.22
CA PHE A 326 -14.20 -16.35 -11.43
C PHE A 326 -13.60 -17.39 -12.41
N LYS A 327 -12.51 -17.07 -13.05
CA LYS A 327 -11.74 -18.02 -13.86
C LYS A 327 -10.58 -18.60 -13.04
N GLN A 328 -10.18 -19.82 -13.36
CA GLN A 328 -9.15 -20.55 -12.63
C GLN A 328 -7.88 -19.73 -12.33
N PRO A 329 -7.26 -18.99 -13.27
CA PRO A 329 -6.08 -18.18 -12.95
C PRO A 329 -6.33 -17.06 -11.92
N ILE A 330 -7.58 -16.62 -11.77
CA ILE A 330 -7.97 -15.61 -10.78
C ILE A 330 -8.24 -16.27 -9.44
N ASP A 331 -8.94 -17.42 -9.43
CA ASP A 331 -9.33 -18.14 -8.22
C ASP A 331 -8.14 -18.84 -7.54
N ASP A 332 -7.15 -19.29 -8.31
CA ASP A 332 -5.95 -19.97 -7.81
C ASP A 332 -4.91 -18.97 -7.23
N ALA A 333 -4.98 -17.70 -7.63
CA ALA A 333 -4.04 -16.69 -7.16
C ALA A 333 -4.38 -16.17 -5.76
N GLU A 334 -3.36 -15.90 -4.95
CA GLU A 334 -3.50 -15.12 -3.74
C GLU A 334 -3.33 -13.62 -4.06
N TRP A 335 -4.25 -12.82 -3.56
CA TRP A 335 -4.31 -11.39 -3.84
C TRP A 335 -3.99 -10.57 -2.62
N THR A 336 -3.49 -9.34 -2.83
CA THR A 336 -3.27 -8.35 -1.77
C THR A 336 -3.92 -7.04 -2.18
N ILE A 337 -4.64 -6.39 -1.28
CA ILE A 337 -5.28 -5.10 -1.52
C ILE A 337 -4.20 -4.02 -1.63
N THR A 338 -4.20 -3.29 -2.75
CA THR A 338 -3.32 -2.13 -2.98
C THR A 338 -4.01 -0.81 -2.71
N THR A 339 -5.26 -0.69 -3.15
CA THR A 339 -6.07 0.52 -3.00
C THR A 339 -7.50 0.10 -2.71
N LEU A 340 -8.15 0.85 -1.83
CA LEU A 340 -9.55 0.74 -1.49
C LEU A 340 -10.24 2.06 -1.81
N THR A 341 -11.41 2.01 -2.42
CA THR A 341 -12.28 3.17 -2.55
C THR A 341 -13.64 2.85 -1.97
N HIS A 342 -13.98 3.53 -0.88
CA HIS A 342 -15.29 3.46 -0.25
C HIS A 342 -16.15 4.60 -0.76
N THR A 343 -17.34 4.30 -1.27
CA THR A 343 -18.29 5.31 -1.74
C THR A 343 -19.61 5.16 -1.02
N VAL A 344 -20.11 6.28 -0.49
CA VAL A 344 -21.45 6.38 0.09
C VAL A 344 -22.23 7.43 -0.67
N SER A 345 -23.35 7.08 -1.23
CA SER A 345 -24.25 8.01 -1.94
C SER A 345 -25.71 7.62 -1.72
N PRO A 346 -26.66 8.57 -1.84
CA PRO A 346 -28.10 8.26 -1.76
C PRO A 346 -28.54 7.22 -2.78
N ASP A 347 -27.99 7.27 -3.99
CA ASP A 347 -28.42 6.42 -5.12
C ASP A 347 -27.85 4.99 -5.06
N ASN A 348 -26.59 4.84 -4.64
CA ASN A 348 -25.86 3.56 -4.69
C ASN A 348 -25.65 2.94 -3.29
N GLY A 349 -26.04 3.64 -2.23
CA GLY A 349 -25.78 3.19 -0.86
C GLY A 349 -24.29 3.22 -0.52
N PHE A 350 -23.82 2.21 0.20
CA PHE A 350 -22.40 2.06 0.57
C PHE A 350 -21.78 0.91 -0.23
N THR A 351 -20.79 1.23 -1.04
CA THR A 351 -20.02 0.28 -1.87
C THR A 351 -18.52 0.38 -1.56
N THR A 352 -17.77 -0.64 -1.95
CA THR A 352 -16.30 -0.66 -1.83
C THR A 352 -15.69 -1.21 -3.10
N SER A 353 -14.80 -0.45 -3.73
CA SER A 353 -13.97 -0.89 -4.85
C SER A 353 -12.59 -1.28 -4.36
N LEU A 354 -12.04 -2.36 -4.90
CA LEU A 354 -10.75 -2.94 -4.54
C LEU A 354 -9.85 -2.97 -5.76
N GLU A 355 -8.61 -2.50 -5.59
CA GLU A 355 -7.51 -2.78 -6.49
C GLU A 355 -6.61 -3.82 -5.83
N LEU A 356 -6.33 -4.91 -6.54
CA LEU A 356 -5.62 -6.07 -6.05
C LEU A 356 -4.40 -6.36 -6.91
N GLU A 357 -3.28 -6.70 -6.28
CA GLU A 357 -2.11 -7.25 -6.95
C GLU A 357 -1.88 -8.70 -6.52
N VAL A 358 -1.25 -9.48 -7.40
CA VAL A 358 -0.93 -10.87 -7.09
C VAL A 358 0.17 -10.97 -6.04
N ARG A 359 0.05 -11.93 -5.15
CA ARG A 359 1.09 -12.27 -4.18
C ARG A 359 2.15 -13.14 -4.85
N ILE A 360 3.42 -12.81 -4.65
CA ILE A 360 4.55 -13.35 -5.43
C ILE A 360 4.81 -14.84 -5.21
N ASP A 361 4.45 -15.37 -4.05
CA ASP A 361 4.80 -16.76 -3.69
C ASP A 361 4.04 -17.81 -4.54
N ASP A 362 2.99 -17.40 -5.29
CA ASP A 362 2.03 -18.30 -5.91
C ASP A 362 2.00 -18.25 -7.45
N PHE A 363 2.74 -17.35 -8.10
CA PHE A 363 2.73 -17.26 -9.56
C PHE A 363 3.98 -17.91 -10.15
N GLU A 364 3.94 -19.23 -10.34
CA GLU A 364 4.82 -19.92 -11.29
C GLU A 364 4.21 -19.71 -12.69
N MET A 365 4.86 -18.89 -13.52
CA MET A 365 4.55 -18.85 -14.95
C MET A 365 5.06 -20.14 -15.58
N GLU A 366 4.15 -21.00 -16.04
CA GLU A 366 4.44 -22.08 -16.98
C GLU A 366 4.76 -21.52 -18.37
#